data_cc910c3b50e88b6083e9d202658d6e64
#
_entry.id   cc910c3b50e88b6083e9d202658d6e64
#
_cell.length_a   1.000
_cell.length_b   1.000
_cell.length_c   1.000
_cell.angle_alpha   90.00
_cell.angle_beta   90.00
_cell.angle_gamma   90.00
#
_symmetry.space_group_name_H-M   'P 1'
#
loop_
_entity.id
_entity.type
_entity.pdbx_description
1 polymer ?
#
loop_
_entity_poly.entity_id
_entity_poly.type
_entity_poly.pdbx_seq_one_letter_code
_entity_poly.pdbx_strand_id
1 'polypeptide(L)'
;MEPSSTEPILLNDEQMREYIVNGYVFLRPGVPDELHRIIDEKFDFVQEHEFNPGNNVIPRIPELELILKSPEVHGALISVLGENYVIHPHRFWHMLAPREDHLSEEEVAEVVSGGCHQDQYSPSSQPRSHRTRYARIMYYSQDTPIELSPTHVVTGTQYHDNLTEEDRGRAEPVQGKAGLVFLSHFDVGHSAGVNLRDRSRHMIKFIFMRAEEPGDPSWDFGSATWKPPKNLASPYKLEPAWQNMWNWHCGRKAVSRKVPAKPTAIFALAEKLTAEGSVEEKLGAQAELARSGPDAAAAVPALIDMLNSAHQALRTSAIYTLAAIGEPAVDALCRLLEEAGERASQEGLNHDSRSIALHDGAYALGAMGAPAVEPLTKLLESSREWTRINAAFALGEMDSAAAAAVPALKAALKDQSHYVIRVAANSLGAINREAPAELLGQLMSADRPEWDEVKNWGWTVRHAVNVTAAMALARLGPQAAESEDTLIEALQDPFGQLGFFAVQALSRIGTEAARQAVIDDLISCRWDTSLSKTRLF
;
A
#
# COMPACT_ATOMS: atom_id res chain seq x y z
N MET A 1 -0.44 22.99 25.44
CA MET A 1 0.48 23.70 24.54
C MET A 1 -0.14 23.62 23.16
N GLU A 2 -0.50 24.75 22.57
CA GLU A 2 -0.97 24.78 21.19
C GLU A 2 0.25 24.62 20.27
N PRO A 3 0.15 23.86 19.17
CA PRO A 3 1.23 23.79 18.17
C PRO A 3 1.44 25.20 17.59
N SER A 4 2.70 25.55 17.34
CA SER A 4 3.12 26.87 16.86
C SER A 4 2.64 27.23 15.45
N SER A 5 2.10 26.30 14.70
CA SER A 5 1.42 26.43 13.40
C SER A 5 0.44 25.29 13.25
N THR A 6 -0.73 25.54 12.67
CA THR A 6 -1.72 24.52 12.32
C THR A 6 -1.65 24.11 10.84
N GLU A 7 -0.84 24.82 10.03
CA GLU A 7 -0.71 24.55 8.60
C GLU A 7 0.22 23.36 8.36
N PRO A 8 -0.18 22.40 7.49
CA PRO A 8 0.65 21.27 7.16
C PRO A 8 1.97 21.67 6.48
N ILE A 9 3.07 21.08 6.89
CA ILE A 9 4.38 21.23 6.22
C ILE A 9 4.51 20.09 5.22
N LEU A 10 4.31 20.42 3.94
CA LEU A 10 4.36 19.46 2.86
C LEU A 10 5.79 19.01 2.55
N LEU A 11 5.94 17.80 2.05
CA LEU A 11 7.21 17.33 1.47
C LEU A 11 7.54 18.16 0.23
N ASN A 12 8.82 18.40 -0.03
CA ASN A 12 9.25 18.99 -1.28
C ASN A 12 9.50 17.93 -2.37
N ASP A 13 9.79 18.37 -3.61
CA ASP A 13 10.08 17.48 -4.75
C ASP A 13 11.17 16.44 -4.46
N GLU A 14 12.22 16.81 -3.74
CA GLU A 14 13.34 15.90 -3.43
C GLU A 14 12.89 14.78 -2.49
N GLN A 15 12.18 15.13 -1.43
CA GLN A 15 11.64 14.16 -0.48
C GLN A 15 10.60 13.22 -1.13
N MET A 16 9.76 13.75 -2.04
CA MET A 16 8.84 12.91 -2.81
C MET A 16 9.57 11.93 -3.72
N ARG A 17 10.69 12.36 -4.34
CA ARG A 17 11.55 11.48 -5.14
C ARG A 17 12.22 10.41 -4.29
N GLU A 18 12.74 10.77 -3.12
CA GLU A 18 13.29 9.82 -2.14
C GLU A 18 12.23 8.79 -1.73
N TYR A 19 11.02 9.24 -1.41
CA TYR A 19 9.91 8.35 -1.08
C TYR A 19 9.58 7.36 -2.21
N ILE A 20 9.52 7.83 -3.46
CA ILE A 20 9.23 6.98 -4.63
C ILE A 20 10.35 5.96 -4.88
N VAL A 21 11.61 6.37 -4.74
CA VAL A 21 12.78 5.54 -5.08
C VAL A 21 13.13 4.58 -3.94
N ASN A 22 13.29 5.13 -2.74
CA ASN A 22 13.75 4.36 -1.58
C ASN A 22 12.58 3.66 -0.85
N GLY A 23 11.35 4.14 -1.06
CA GLY A 23 10.13 3.64 -0.43
C GLY A 23 9.81 4.29 0.92
N TYR A 24 10.61 5.27 1.37
CA TYR A 24 10.42 5.94 2.66
C TYR A 24 11.10 7.30 2.74
N VAL A 25 10.68 8.06 3.76
CA VAL A 25 11.35 9.28 4.24
C VAL A 25 11.33 9.33 5.76
N PHE A 26 12.32 10.02 6.34
CA PHE A 26 12.38 10.28 7.78
C PHE A 26 11.83 11.67 8.08
N LEU A 27 11.05 11.75 9.15
CA LEU A 27 10.44 12.99 9.65
C LEU A 27 10.79 13.17 11.13
N ARG A 28 10.76 14.41 11.58
CA ARG A 28 10.78 14.76 12.99
C ARG A 28 9.63 15.73 13.24
N PRO A 29 8.61 15.36 14.04
CA PRO A 29 7.52 16.27 14.36
C PRO A 29 8.04 17.45 15.16
N GLY A 30 7.57 18.66 14.86
CA GLY A 30 7.93 19.91 15.53
C GLY A 30 7.24 20.09 16.88
N VAL A 31 7.24 19.04 17.70
CA VAL A 31 6.68 19.03 19.04
C VAL A 31 7.78 19.09 20.09
N PRO A 32 7.52 19.56 21.31
CA PRO A 32 8.53 19.56 22.38
C PRO A 32 9.06 18.16 22.69
N ASP A 33 10.36 18.03 22.94
CA ASP A 33 10.99 16.75 23.32
C ASP A 33 10.33 16.13 24.57
N GLU A 34 9.80 16.97 25.45
CA GLU A 34 9.02 16.56 26.62
C GLU A 34 7.82 15.70 26.27
N LEU A 35 7.16 15.95 25.13
CA LEU A 35 6.02 15.14 24.68
C LEU A 35 6.45 13.69 24.38
N HIS A 36 7.62 13.51 23.76
CA HIS A 36 8.16 12.17 23.48
C HIS A 36 8.45 11.42 24.79
N ARG A 37 8.99 12.11 25.79
CA ARG A 37 9.23 11.54 27.12
C ARG A 37 7.92 11.13 27.82
N ILE A 38 6.89 12.00 27.76
CA ILE A 38 5.57 11.68 28.33
C ILE A 38 4.96 10.44 27.66
N ILE A 39 5.04 10.35 26.34
CA ILE A 39 4.55 9.20 25.59
C ILE A 39 5.32 7.91 26.00
N ASP A 40 6.64 8.00 26.12
CA ASP A 40 7.49 6.87 26.50
C ASP A 40 7.17 6.35 27.92
N GLU A 41 7.03 7.27 28.88
CA GLU A 41 6.61 6.93 30.26
C GLU A 41 5.21 6.30 30.32
N LYS A 42 4.30 6.75 29.44
CA LYS A 42 2.98 6.13 29.34
C LYS A 42 3.02 4.75 28.72
N PHE A 43 3.90 4.49 27.77
CA PHE A 43 4.14 3.13 27.26
C PHE A 43 4.63 2.21 28.40
N ASP A 44 5.63 2.66 29.17
CA ASP A 44 6.14 1.90 30.32
C ASP A 44 5.02 1.67 31.35
N PHE A 45 4.22 2.67 31.68
CA PHE A 45 3.08 2.55 32.59
C PHE A 45 2.04 1.54 32.10
N VAL A 46 1.66 1.59 30.81
CA VAL A 46 0.69 0.66 30.23
C VAL A 46 1.26 -0.77 30.21
N GLN A 47 2.55 -0.92 29.91
CA GLN A 47 3.23 -2.22 29.94
C GLN A 47 3.24 -2.84 31.34
N GLU A 48 3.41 -2.02 32.37
CA GLU A 48 3.47 -2.46 33.76
C GLU A 48 2.10 -2.84 34.34
N HIS A 49 1.03 -2.12 33.93
CA HIS A 49 -0.30 -2.21 34.56
C HIS A 49 -1.36 -2.92 33.69
N GLU A 50 -1.12 -3.00 32.40
CA GLU A 50 -1.99 -3.67 31.44
C GLU A 50 -1.10 -4.58 30.56
N PHE A 51 -1.68 -5.46 29.78
CA PHE A 51 -0.93 -6.08 28.69
C PHE A 51 -1.02 -5.19 27.43
N ASN A 52 -0.21 -5.49 26.39
CA ASN A 52 -0.17 -4.69 25.17
C ASN A 52 -1.57 -4.49 24.57
N PRO A 53 -2.10 -3.25 24.49
CA PRO A 53 -3.44 -2.97 23.98
C PRO A 53 -3.55 -3.13 22.45
N GLY A 54 -2.47 -3.47 21.75
CA GLY A 54 -2.47 -3.70 20.32
C GLY A 54 -2.96 -2.46 19.55
N ASN A 55 -4.10 -2.60 18.85
CA ASN A 55 -4.70 -1.51 18.07
C ASN A 55 -5.39 -0.43 18.93
N ASN A 56 -5.61 -0.69 20.22
CA ASN A 56 -6.31 0.22 21.13
C ASN A 56 -5.36 1.11 21.95
N VAL A 57 -4.21 1.44 21.42
CA VAL A 57 -3.18 2.24 22.11
C VAL A 57 -3.57 3.72 22.26
N ILE A 58 -4.26 4.33 21.29
CA ILE A 58 -4.59 5.76 21.32
C ILE A 58 -5.46 6.13 22.53
N PRO A 59 -6.52 5.38 22.93
CA PRO A 59 -7.28 5.72 24.11
C PRO A 59 -6.47 5.70 25.42
N ARG A 60 -5.36 4.98 25.45
CA ARG A 60 -4.45 4.90 26.60
C ARG A 60 -3.37 5.98 26.56
N ILE A 61 -2.92 6.33 25.37
CA ILE A 61 -1.86 7.32 25.13
C ILE A 61 -2.38 8.34 24.09
N PRO A 62 -3.34 9.21 24.45
CA PRO A 62 -3.93 10.14 23.50
C PRO A 62 -2.94 11.18 22.96
N GLU A 63 -1.80 11.37 23.61
CA GLU A 63 -0.72 12.23 23.13
C GLU A 63 -0.14 11.78 21.78
N LEU A 64 -0.33 10.53 21.38
CA LEU A 64 0.01 10.05 20.06
C LEU A 64 -0.70 10.80 18.93
N GLU A 65 -1.91 11.33 19.21
CA GLU A 65 -2.60 12.16 18.24
C GLU A 65 -1.86 13.49 17.96
N LEU A 66 -1.15 14.04 18.95
CA LEU A 66 -0.36 15.26 18.76
C LEU A 66 0.81 15.01 17.79
N ILE A 67 1.38 13.80 17.81
CA ILE A 67 2.40 13.40 16.85
C ILE A 67 1.79 13.29 15.44
N LEU A 68 0.66 12.61 15.29
CA LEU A 68 0.01 12.42 14.00
C LEU A 68 -0.53 13.73 13.40
N LYS A 69 -0.97 14.65 14.25
CA LYS A 69 -1.49 15.97 13.88
C LYS A 69 -0.41 17.06 13.79
N SER A 70 0.87 16.73 14.07
CA SER A 70 1.95 17.70 13.88
C SER A 70 2.05 18.13 12.42
N PRO A 71 2.38 19.41 12.13
CA PRO A 71 2.45 19.93 10.77
C PRO A 71 3.29 19.07 9.83
N GLU A 72 4.42 18.55 10.31
CA GLU A 72 5.36 17.75 9.53
C GLU A 72 4.80 16.37 9.17
N VAL A 73 4.18 15.68 10.13
CA VAL A 73 3.63 14.34 9.92
C VAL A 73 2.35 14.42 9.10
N HIS A 74 1.45 15.33 9.44
CA HIS A 74 0.21 15.56 8.69
C HIS A 74 0.50 16.01 7.26
N GLY A 75 1.42 16.97 7.07
CA GLY A 75 1.82 17.44 5.75
C GLY A 75 2.49 16.38 4.89
N ALA A 76 3.31 15.52 5.48
CA ALA A 76 3.91 14.40 4.77
C ALA A 76 2.87 13.35 4.33
N LEU A 77 1.87 13.05 5.18
CA LEU A 77 0.74 12.18 4.81
C LEU A 77 -0.08 12.77 3.66
N ILE A 78 -0.40 14.07 3.71
CA ILE A 78 -1.04 14.79 2.59
C ILE A 78 -0.21 14.63 1.33
N SER A 79 1.10 14.83 1.42
CA SER A 79 2.00 14.78 0.26
C SER A 79 1.96 13.42 -0.45
N VAL A 80 1.94 12.32 0.29
CA VAL A 80 1.97 10.97 -0.28
C VAL A 80 0.61 10.34 -0.53
N LEU A 81 -0.47 10.79 0.15
CA LEU A 81 -1.81 10.18 0.08
C LEU A 81 -2.93 11.14 -0.39
N GLY A 82 -2.67 12.45 -0.46
CA GLY A 82 -3.69 13.46 -0.72
C GLY A 82 -4.39 13.94 0.56
N GLU A 83 -5.12 15.07 0.48
CA GLU A 83 -5.72 15.76 1.63
C GLU A 83 -6.76 14.91 2.38
N ASN A 84 -7.51 14.08 1.67
CA ASN A 84 -8.62 13.29 2.21
C ASN A 84 -8.21 11.87 2.60
N TYR A 85 -6.95 11.65 3.00
CA TYR A 85 -6.52 10.33 3.44
C TYR A 85 -7.30 9.84 4.67
N VAL A 86 -7.40 8.53 4.82
CA VAL A 86 -8.17 7.86 5.86
C VAL A 86 -7.21 7.03 6.73
N ILE A 87 -7.38 7.10 8.05
CA ILE A 87 -6.64 6.21 8.95
C ILE A 87 -7.19 4.78 8.85
N HIS A 88 -6.32 3.79 8.81
CA HIS A 88 -6.66 2.38 8.82
C HIS A 88 -6.80 1.86 10.27
N PRO A 89 -7.66 0.86 10.56
CA PRO A 89 -7.80 0.31 11.91
C PRO A 89 -6.52 -0.34 12.46
N HIS A 90 -5.60 -0.76 11.60
CA HIS A 90 -4.31 -1.30 12.03
C HIS A 90 -3.40 -0.16 12.50
N ARG A 91 -3.30 -0.03 13.83
CA ARG A 91 -2.51 0.95 14.58
C ARG A 91 -1.91 0.26 15.78
N PHE A 92 -0.88 -0.55 15.55
CA PHE A 92 -0.41 -1.54 16.50
C PHE A 92 0.85 -1.09 17.24
N TRP A 93 0.83 -1.26 18.58
CA TRP A 93 2.01 -1.06 19.41
C TRP A 93 2.91 -2.29 19.36
N HIS A 94 4.05 -2.13 18.72
CA HIS A 94 5.12 -3.12 18.69
C HIS A 94 6.08 -2.89 19.84
N MET A 95 5.96 -3.70 20.87
CA MET A 95 6.87 -3.73 22.01
C MET A 95 7.86 -4.89 21.84
N LEU A 96 9.14 -4.63 22.10
CA LEU A 96 10.14 -5.68 22.19
C LEU A 96 10.81 -5.62 23.57
N ALA A 97 10.58 -6.65 24.37
CA ALA A 97 11.22 -6.83 25.67
C ALA A 97 12.73 -7.11 25.53
N PRO A 98 13.52 -6.84 26.58
CA PRO A 98 14.90 -7.31 26.67
C PRO A 98 15.02 -8.81 26.41
N ARG A 99 16.11 -9.23 25.77
CA ARG A 99 16.47 -10.65 25.70
C ARG A 99 17.38 -11.00 26.85
N GLU A 100 17.23 -12.24 27.36
CA GLU A 100 18.08 -12.77 28.42
C GLU A 100 19.37 -13.42 27.88
N ASP A 101 19.31 -13.92 26.62
CA ASP A 101 20.41 -14.61 25.96
C ASP A 101 21.28 -13.63 25.16
N HIS A 102 22.60 -13.88 25.23
CA HIS A 102 23.58 -13.16 24.41
C HIS A 102 23.66 -13.80 23.03
N LEU A 103 23.46 -12.98 22.00
CA LEU A 103 23.63 -13.38 20.59
C LEU A 103 24.93 -12.79 20.02
N SER A 104 25.62 -13.55 19.21
CA SER A 104 26.70 -13.06 18.36
C SER A 104 26.16 -12.12 17.27
N GLU A 105 27.04 -11.35 16.62
CA GLU A 105 26.66 -10.49 15.51
C GLU A 105 26.04 -11.28 14.33
N GLU A 106 26.54 -12.50 14.08
CA GLU A 106 26.01 -13.40 13.04
C GLU A 106 24.59 -13.85 13.37
N GLU A 107 24.34 -14.28 14.61
CA GLU A 107 23.00 -14.68 15.07
C GLU A 107 21.99 -13.51 15.01
N VAL A 108 22.43 -12.29 15.36
CA VAL A 108 21.62 -11.08 15.21
C VAL A 108 21.28 -10.85 13.74
N ALA A 109 22.23 -10.96 12.82
CA ALA A 109 22.01 -10.80 11.39
C ALA A 109 21.06 -11.88 10.83
N GLU A 110 21.15 -13.12 11.29
CA GLU A 110 20.22 -14.21 10.93
C GLU A 110 18.79 -13.93 11.41
N VAL A 111 18.62 -13.46 12.66
CA VAL A 111 17.30 -13.08 13.19
C VAL A 111 16.69 -11.94 12.37
N VAL A 112 17.47 -10.91 12.05
CA VAL A 112 17.01 -9.75 11.29
C VAL A 112 16.62 -10.17 9.86
N SER A 113 17.50 -10.87 9.15
CA SER A 113 17.24 -11.30 7.76
C SER A 113 16.09 -12.31 7.68
N GLY A 114 16.05 -13.29 8.58
CA GLY A 114 14.97 -14.27 8.67
C GLY A 114 13.63 -13.66 9.02
N GLY A 115 13.62 -12.56 9.78
CA GLY A 115 12.43 -11.78 10.16
C GLY A 115 11.92 -10.83 9.06
N CYS A 116 12.69 -10.60 7.98
CA CYS A 116 12.29 -9.68 6.92
C CYS A 116 11.03 -10.14 6.20
N HIS A 117 10.06 -9.25 6.11
CA HIS A 117 8.77 -9.49 5.46
C HIS A 117 8.19 -8.19 4.89
N GLN A 118 7.23 -8.35 4.01
CA GLN A 118 6.30 -7.30 3.60
C GLN A 118 4.99 -7.53 4.34
N ASP A 119 4.39 -6.47 4.87
CA ASP A 119 3.10 -6.59 5.56
C ASP A 119 2.00 -7.13 4.62
N GLN A 120 0.99 -7.77 5.21
CA GLN A 120 -0.24 -8.12 4.50
C GLN A 120 -1.28 -7.02 4.70
N TYR A 121 -2.15 -6.84 3.72
CA TYR A 121 -3.31 -5.95 3.83
C TYR A 121 -4.41 -6.62 4.67
N SER A 122 -4.12 -6.87 5.93
CA SER A 122 -5.06 -7.50 6.87
C SER A 122 -6.19 -6.52 7.23
N PRO A 123 -7.42 -7.00 7.35
CA PRO A 123 -7.87 -8.38 7.08
C PRO A 123 -8.27 -8.64 5.63
N SER A 124 -8.25 -7.61 4.78
CA SER A 124 -8.81 -7.68 3.43
C SER A 124 -7.96 -8.49 2.44
N SER A 125 -6.70 -8.79 2.76
CA SER A 125 -5.75 -9.51 1.88
C SER A 125 -5.78 -9.04 0.43
N GLN A 126 -5.71 -7.72 0.21
CA GLN A 126 -5.74 -7.14 -1.13
C GLN A 126 -4.47 -7.47 -1.93
N PRO A 127 -4.50 -7.37 -3.27
CA PRO A 127 -3.30 -7.38 -4.07
C PRO A 127 -2.34 -6.25 -3.66
N ARG A 128 -1.03 -6.48 -3.80
CA ARG A 128 -0.04 -5.41 -3.63
C ARG A 128 -0.21 -4.37 -4.72
N SER A 129 -0.02 -3.11 -4.37
CA SER A 129 -0.06 -2.01 -5.34
C SER A 129 1.27 -1.29 -5.35
N HIS A 130 1.86 -1.10 -6.52
CA HIS A 130 3.05 -0.27 -6.67
C HIS A 130 2.76 1.22 -6.48
N ARG A 131 1.50 1.65 -6.70
CA ARG A 131 1.04 2.99 -6.40
C ARG A 131 0.83 3.18 -4.90
N THR A 132 1.09 4.36 -4.40
CA THR A 132 0.92 4.67 -2.97
C THR A 132 -0.57 4.71 -2.59
N ARG A 133 -1.18 3.52 -2.49
CA ARG A 133 -2.55 3.35 -1.96
C ARG A 133 -2.57 3.37 -0.44
N TYR A 134 -1.49 2.93 0.19
CA TYR A 134 -1.32 2.92 1.63
C TYR A 134 0.07 3.45 1.98
N ALA A 135 0.14 4.18 3.10
CA ALA A 135 1.39 4.59 3.71
C ALA A 135 1.41 4.14 5.17
N ARG A 136 2.61 3.89 5.69
CA ARG A 136 2.83 3.45 7.06
C ARG A 136 3.72 4.43 7.78
N ILE A 137 3.33 4.80 9.00
CA ILE A 137 4.16 5.51 9.94
C ILE A 137 4.61 4.55 11.02
N MET A 138 5.89 4.58 11.35
CA MET A 138 6.47 4.02 12.57
C MET A 138 7.06 5.16 13.39
N TYR A 139 6.59 5.32 14.63
CA TYR A 139 7.02 6.36 15.54
C TYR A 139 7.74 5.75 16.74
N TYR A 140 8.84 6.37 17.14
CA TYR A 140 9.65 5.99 18.29
C TYR A 140 9.63 7.09 19.34
N SER A 141 9.12 6.78 20.55
CA SER A 141 9.08 7.71 21.67
C SER A 141 10.42 7.91 22.36
N GLN A 142 11.38 7.03 22.10
CA GLN A 142 12.68 6.92 22.77
C GLN A 142 13.84 6.91 21.78
N ASP A 143 15.04 7.26 22.24
CA ASP A 143 16.26 7.04 21.47
C ASP A 143 16.37 5.54 21.13
N THR A 144 16.53 5.23 19.86
CA THR A 144 16.55 3.85 19.39
C THR A 144 17.87 3.57 18.65
N PRO A 145 18.96 3.31 19.40
CA PRO A 145 20.22 2.84 18.82
C PRO A 145 20.09 1.38 18.36
N ILE A 146 21.14 0.86 17.69
CA ILE A 146 21.09 -0.49 17.11
C ILE A 146 20.79 -1.57 18.16
N GLU A 147 21.32 -1.43 19.38
CA GLU A 147 21.16 -2.40 20.45
C GLU A 147 19.76 -2.39 21.09
N LEU A 148 18.95 -1.34 20.80
CA LEU A 148 17.57 -1.26 21.27
C LEU A 148 16.57 -1.71 20.17
N SER A 149 16.98 -2.60 19.28
CA SER A 149 16.09 -3.21 18.29
C SER A 149 15.35 -2.22 17.40
N PRO A 150 16.02 -1.35 16.63
CA PRO A 150 15.33 -0.56 15.63
C PRO A 150 14.65 -1.47 14.58
N THR A 151 13.63 -0.97 13.91
CA THR A 151 13.15 -1.62 12.68
C THR A 151 14.27 -1.61 11.65
N HIS A 152 14.45 -2.72 10.93
CA HIS A 152 15.30 -2.77 9.76
C HIS A 152 14.43 -2.63 8.52
N VAL A 153 14.90 -1.91 7.52
CA VAL A 153 14.19 -1.65 6.27
C VAL A 153 14.99 -2.18 5.08
N VAL A 154 14.30 -2.75 4.13
CA VAL A 154 14.89 -3.22 2.87
C VAL A 154 14.53 -2.22 1.77
N THR A 155 15.44 -1.30 1.52
CA THR A 155 15.24 -0.15 0.64
C THR A 155 14.88 -0.55 -0.79
N GLY A 156 13.88 0.11 -1.38
CA GLY A 156 13.48 -0.05 -2.78
C GLY A 156 12.60 -1.27 -3.08
N THR A 157 12.18 -2.03 -2.05
CA THR A 157 11.42 -3.28 -2.22
C THR A 157 9.90 -3.11 -2.29
N GLN A 158 9.38 -1.89 -2.28
CA GLN A 158 7.94 -1.62 -2.43
C GLN A 158 7.36 -2.09 -3.78
N TYR A 159 8.22 -2.37 -4.76
CA TYR A 159 7.85 -2.87 -6.08
C TYR A 159 8.09 -4.38 -6.25
N HIS A 160 8.45 -5.07 -5.16
CA HIS A 160 8.72 -6.51 -5.19
C HIS A 160 7.49 -7.31 -4.79
N ASP A 161 7.24 -8.42 -5.48
CA ASP A 161 6.21 -9.37 -5.08
C ASP A 161 6.59 -10.08 -3.78
N ASN A 162 7.86 -10.46 -3.67
CA ASN A 162 8.44 -11.17 -2.54
C ASN A 162 9.87 -10.69 -2.29
N LEU A 163 10.33 -10.81 -1.04
CA LEU A 163 11.71 -10.54 -0.68
C LEU A 163 12.58 -11.77 -0.98
N THR A 164 13.64 -11.57 -1.75
CA THR A 164 14.69 -12.58 -2.00
C THR A 164 15.63 -12.67 -0.79
N GLU A 165 16.52 -13.68 -0.78
CA GLU A 165 17.59 -13.74 0.23
C GLU A 165 18.55 -12.56 0.11
N GLU A 166 18.87 -12.12 -1.10
CA GLU A 166 19.67 -10.93 -1.36
C GLU A 166 19.00 -9.67 -0.76
N ASP A 167 17.68 -9.51 -0.95
CA ASP A 167 16.94 -8.40 -0.34
C ASP A 167 17.05 -8.44 1.18
N ARG A 168 16.82 -9.60 1.78
CA ARG A 168 16.87 -9.79 3.24
C ARG A 168 18.24 -9.46 3.82
N GLY A 169 19.32 -9.81 3.09
CA GLY A 169 20.70 -9.50 3.48
C GLY A 169 21.06 -8.01 3.43
N ARG A 170 20.20 -7.17 2.82
CA ARG A 170 20.39 -5.72 2.70
C ARG A 170 19.55 -4.91 3.68
N ALA A 171 18.95 -5.54 4.69
CA ALA A 171 18.13 -4.88 5.68
C ALA A 171 18.98 -3.94 6.57
N GLU A 172 18.66 -2.65 6.56
CA GLU A 172 19.40 -1.62 7.29
C GLU A 172 18.60 -1.08 8.50
N PRO A 173 19.24 -0.83 9.65
CA PRO A 173 18.57 -0.39 10.86
C PRO A 173 18.12 1.08 10.78
N VAL A 174 16.86 1.34 11.14
CA VAL A 174 16.27 2.68 11.28
C VAL A 174 16.59 3.23 12.67
N GLN A 175 17.79 3.74 12.85
CA GLN A 175 18.23 4.32 14.12
C GLN A 175 17.84 5.79 14.22
N GLY A 176 17.56 6.27 15.43
CA GLY A 176 17.27 7.69 15.64
C GLY A 176 17.06 8.09 17.10
N LYS A 177 16.90 9.39 17.27
CA LYS A 177 16.52 10.01 18.54
C LYS A 177 15.02 9.89 18.78
N ALA A 178 14.61 10.00 20.05
CA ALA A 178 13.21 10.15 20.44
C ALA A 178 12.50 11.16 19.53
N GLY A 179 11.32 10.81 19.05
CA GLY A 179 10.60 11.62 18.07
C GLY A 179 10.85 11.25 16.60
N LEU A 180 11.70 10.28 16.31
CA LEU A 180 11.84 9.79 14.94
C LEU A 180 10.51 9.24 14.42
N VAL A 181 10.09 9.72 13.27
CA VAL A 181 8.99 9.18 12.47
C VAL A 181 9.54 8.65 11.15
N PHE A 182 9.29 7.39 10.89
CA PHE A 182 9.61 6.71 9.64
C PHE A 182 8.31 6.57 8.82
N LEU A 183 8.17 7.39 7.77
CA LEU A 183 7.06 7.32 6.83
C LEU A 183 7.47 6.46 5.64
N SER A 184 6.76 5.37 5.39
CA SER A 184 7.10 4.44 4.31
C SER A 184 5.89 4.06 3.46
N HIS A 185 6.18 3.67 2.20
CA HIS A 185 5.26 2.89 1.40
C HIS A 185 4.90 1.61 2.15
N PHE A 186 3.63 1.16 2.04
CA PHE A 186 3.16 0.02 2.82
C PHE A 186 3.92 -1.27 2.49
N ASP A 187 4.26 -1.48 1.25
CA ASP A 187 4.90 -2.70 0.75
C ASP A 187 6.43 -2.76 0.91
N VAL A 188 7.05 -1.74 1.52
CA VAL A 188 8.49 -1.81 1.82
C VAL A 188 8.77 -2.95 2.80
N GLY A 189 9.73 -3.81 2.41
CA GLY A 189 10.21 -4.91 3.24
C GLY A 189 10.88 -4.40 4.52
N HIS A 190 10.60 -5.06 5.63
CA HIS A 190 11.15 -4.68 6.94
C HIS A 190 11.18 -5.87 7.90
N SER A 191 11.95 -5.71 8.98
CA SER A 191 11.99 -6.64 10.10
C SER A 191 12.18 -5.91 11.41
N ALA A 192 11.97 -6.59 12.53
CA ALA A 192 12.42 -6.13 13.83
C ALA A 192 13.91 -6.46 14.02
N GLY A 193 14.63 -5.59 14.73
CA GLY A 193 15.96 -5.91 15.24
C GLY A 193 15.90 -6.82 16.47
N VAL A 194 17.03 -6.97 17.16
CA VAL A 194 17.15 -7.69 18.43
C VAL A 194 17.36 -6.69 19.57
N ASN A 195 16.59 -6.79 20.64
CA ASN A 195 16.75 -5.93 21.82
C ASN A 195 17.80 -6.51 22.76
N LEU A 196 18.96 -5.89 22.77
CA LEU A 196 20.13 -6.26 23.62
C LEU A 196 20.28 -5.35 24.84
N ARG A 197 19.32 -4.44 25.08
CA ARG A 197 19.30 -3.52 26.22
C ARG A 197 18.41 -4.07 27.33
N ASP A 198 18.51 -3.46 28.50
CA ASP A 198 17.79 -3.79 29.74
C ASP A 198 16.39 -3.15 29.85
N ARG A 199 15.93 -2.44 28.81
CA ARG A 199 14.61 -1.81 28.74
C ARG A 199 13.84 -2.25 27.49
N SER A 200 12.51 -2.17 27.54
CA SER A 200 11.67 -2.43 26.39
C SER A 200 11.83 -1.36 25.30
N ARG A 201 11.75 -1.78 24.04
CA ARG A 201 11.67 -0.88 22.89
C ARG A 201 10.21 -0.69 22.53
N HIS A 202 9.76 0.57 22.50
CA HIS A 202 8.44 0.98 22.08
C HIS A 202 8.48 1.54 20.65
N MET A 203 7.67 0.98 19.78
CA MET A 203 7.41 1.50 18.44
C MET A 203 5.93 1.35 18.14
N ILE A 204 5.29 2.42 17.72
CA ILE A 204 3.90 2.37 17.29
C ILE A 204 3.81 2.48 15.77
N LYS A 205 3.05 1.58 15.16
CA LYS A 205 2.77 1.53 13.73
C LYS A 205 1.36 2.05 13.46
N PHE A 206 1.24 3.01 12.54
CA PHE A 206 -0.01 3.49 11.99
C PHE A 206 -0.05 3.28 10.49
N ILE A 207 -1.20 2.89 9.96
CA ILE A 207 -1.42 2.76 8.52
C ILE A 207 -2.46 3.78 8.08
N PHE A 208 -2.23 4.38 6.94
CA PHE A 208 -3.14 5.35 6.32
C PHE A 208 -3.42 4.92 4.89
N MET A 209 -4.62 5.23 4.41
CA MET A 209 -5.13 4.84 3.11
C MET A 209 -5.47 6.08 2.28
N ARG A 210 -5.06 6.09 1.01
CA ARG A 210 -5.51 7.09 0.04
C ARG A 210 -7.01 6.89 -0.24
N ALA A 211 -7.77 7.97 -0.17
CA ALA A 211 -9.20 7.93 -0.49
C ALA A 211 -9.51 8.26 -1.94
N GLU A 212 -8.72 9.15 -2.56
CA GLU A 212 -8.99 9.71 -3.89
C GLU A 212 -7.78 9.58 -4.81
N GLU A 213 -8.01 9.52 -6.12
CA GLU A 213 -6.92 9.56 -7.12
C GLU A 213 -6.15 10.89 -7.04
N PRO A 214 -4.85 10.92 -7.41
CA PRO A 214 -4.12 12.16 -7.53
C PRO A 214 -4.68 13.02 -8.67
N GLY A 215 -5.36 14.13 -8.33
CA GLY A 215 -5.82 15.10 -9.31
C GLY A 215 -4.74 16.11 -9.70
N ASP A 216 -4.08 16.66 -8.71
CA ASP A 216 -2.91 17.53 -8.80
C ASP A 216 -1.88 17.11 -7.73
N PRO A 217 -0.60 17.56 -7.84
CA PRO A 217 0.41 17.29 -6.82
C PRO A 217 -0.04 17.77 -5.44
N SER A 218 0.05 16.91 -4.44
CA SER A 218 -0.34 17.18 -3.05
C SER A 218 0.85 17.53 -2.14
N TRP A 219 1.99 17.90 -2.70
CA TRP A 219 3.21 18.29 -2.00
C TRP A 219 3.68 19.69 -2.43
N ASP A 220 4.77 20.20 -1.84
CA ASP A 220 5.42 21.47 -2.28
C ASP A 220 6.09 21.25 -3.65
N PHE A 221 5.24 21.39 -4.68
CA PHE A 221 5.51 20.99 -6.04
C PHE A 221 6.25 22.08 -6.82
N GLY A 222 7.47 21.77 -7.21
CA GLY A 222 8.32 22.65 -8.01
C GLY A 222 8.38 22.29 -9.50
N SER A 223 8.30 21.01 -9.86
CA SER A 223 8.49 20.57 -11.25
C SER A 223 7.86 19.21 -11.56
N ALA A 224 7.11 19.12 -12.66
CA ALA A 224 6.61 17.86 -13.18
C ALA A 224 7.70 16.96 -13.82
N THR A 225 8.88 17.51 -14.09
CA THR A 225 9.96 16.75 -14.70
C THR A 225 10.60 15.79 -13.70
N TRP A 226 10.54 14.49 -14.01
CA TRP A 226 11.21 13.48 -13.22
C TRP A 226 12.73 13.67 -13.23
N LYS A 227 13.33 13.49 -12.07
CA LYS A 227 14.79 13.38 -11.86
C LYS A 227 15.01 12.42 -10.69
N PRO A 228 16.03 11.56 -10.72
CA PRO A 228 16.36 10.75 -9.56
C PRO A 228 16.74 11.64 -8.36
N PRO A 229 16.48 11.20 -7.13
CA PRO A 229 16.87 11.93 -5.93
C PRO A 229 18.39 11.92 -5.76
N LYS A 230 18.89 12.86 -4.96
CA LYS A 230 20.31 12.91 -4.58
C LYS A 230 20.70 11.72 -3.73
N ASN A 231 19.82 11.36 -2.79
CA ASN A 231 19.95 10.17 -1.94
C ASN A 231 19.27 8.97 -2.59
N LEU A 232 19.97 8.32 -3.51
CA LEU A 232 19.51 7.13 -4.20
C LEU A 232 20.08 5.91 -3.48
N ALA A 233 19.31 5.34 -2.55
CA ALA A 233 19.72 4.16 -1.78
C ALA A 233 19.20 2.84 -2.39
N SER A 234 18.27 2.90 -3.35
CA SER A 234 17.81 1.69 -4.06
C SER A 234 18.96 1.04 -4.82
N PRO A 235 19.12 -0.30 -4.74
CA PRO A 235 20.25 -1.01 -5.38
C PRO A 235 20.18 -1.02 -6.90
N TYR A 236 18.97 -0.91 -7.46
CA TYR A 236 18.72 -0.99 -8.90
C TYR A 236 18.03 0.27 -9.41
N LYS A 237 18.38 0.71 -10.64
CA LYS A 237 17.79 1.87 -11.29
C LYS A 237 16.51 1.51 -12.03
N LEU A 238 15.38 1.61 -11.36
CA LEU A 238 14.04 1.32 -11.90
C LEU A 238 13.40 2.57 -12.54
N GLU A 239 14.14 3.29 -13.40
CA GLU A 239 13.66 4.55 -13.98
C GLU A 239 12.25 4.49 -14.60
N PRO A 240 11.86 3.44 -15.38
CA PRO A 240 10.51 3.37 -15.93
C PRO A 240 9.43 3.33 -14.84
N ALA A 241 9.66 2.58 -13.75
CA ALA A 241 8.74 2.48 -12.63
C ALA A 241 8.64 3.83 -11.88
N TRP A 242 9.77 4.40 -11.53
CA TRP A 242 9.83 5.67 -10.80
C TRP A 242 9.20 6.83 -11.58
N GLN A 243 9.46 6.89 -12.90
CA GLN A 243 8.83 7.88 -13.78
C GLN A 243 7.31 7.70 -13.82
N ASN A 244 6.81 6.44 -13.86
CA ASN A 244 5.38 6.17 -13.85
C ASN A 244 4.75 6.60 -12.52
N MET A 245 5.38 6.26 -11.38
CA MET A 245 4.90 6.67 -10.06
C MET A 245 4.90 8.20 -9.89
N TRP A 246 5.97 8.86 -10.32
CA TRP A 246 6.05 10.32 -10.32
C TRP A 246 4.91 10.94 -11.13
N ASN A 247 4.70 10.45 -12.35
CA ASN A 247 3.63 10.95 -13.21
C ASN A 247 2.24 10.72 -12.60
N TRP A 248 2.03 9.55 -11.98
CA TRP A 248 0.78 9.25 -11.30
C TRP A 248 0.52 10.23 -10.15
N HIS A 249 1.51 10.48 -9.30
CA HIS A 249 1.40 11.48 -8.22
C HIS A 249 1.18 12.90 -8.74
N CYS A 250 1.78 13.25 -9.89
CA CYS A 250 1.58 14.55 -10.54
C CYS A 250 0.15 14.75 -11.09
N GLY A 251 -0.65 13.71 -11.25
CA GLY A 251 -2.00 13.79 -11.76
C GLY A 251 -2.08 14.56 -13.08
N ARG A 252 -2.93 15.62 -13.15
CA ARG A 252 -3.08 16.48 -14.34
C ARG A 252 -1.83 17.27 -14.72
N LYS A 253 -0.86 17.39 -13.81
CA LYS A 253 0.43 18.07 -14.07
C LYS A 253 1.49 17.13 -14.64
N ALA A 254 1.17 15.84 -14.81
CA ALA A 254 2.12 14.86 -15.35
C ALA A 254 2.63 15.28 -16.75
N VAL A 255 3.92 15.07 -16.96
CA VAL A 255 4.59 15.39 -18.24
C VAL A 255 5.21 14.12 -18.81
N SER A 256 4.67 13.67 -19.93
CA SER A 256 5.26 12.58 -20.71
C SER A 256 6.22 13.14 -21.76
N ARG A 257 7.51 12.89 -21.58
CA ARG A 257 8.55 13.28 -22.56
C ARG A 257 8.96 12.05 -23.37
N LYS A 258 8.56 12.02 -24.63
CA LYS A 258 9.00 10.99 -25.58
C LYS A 258 10.29 11.45 -26.28
N VAL A 259 11.17 10.51 -26.52
CA VAL A 259 12.37 10.72 -27.31
C VAL A 259 12.26 9.82 -28.55
N PRO A 260 12.02 10.40 -29.75
CA PRO A 260 11.90 9.61 -30.97
C PRO A 260 13.15 8.74 -31.18
N ALA A 261 12.95 7.47 -31.47
CA ALA A 261 14.04 6.54 -31.72
C ALA A 261 13.96 5.93 -33.12
N LYS A 262 15.14 5.68 -33.72
CA LYS A 262 15.22 4.98 -35.01
C LYS A 262 14.92 3.48 -34.80
N PRO A 263 14.20 2.82 -35.75
CA PRO A 263 13.91 1.38 -35.66
C PRO A 263 15.15 0.52 -35.38
N THR A 264 16.29 0.83 -36.02
CA THR A 264 17.55 0.10 -35.79
C THR A 264 18.06 0.20 -34.34
N ALA A 265 17.85 1.33 -33.66
CA ALA A 265 18.20 1.48 -32.26
C ALA A 265 17.25 0.65 -31.37
N ILE A 266 15.95 0.59 -31.69
CA ILE A 266 14.99 -0.23 -30.95
C ILE A 266 15.35 -1.71 -31.06
N PHE A 267 15.67 -2.21 -32.26
CA PHE A 267 16.10 -3.61 -32.42
C PHE A 267 17.36 -3.92 -31.61
N ALA A 268 18.37 -3.03 -31.65
CA ALA A 268 19.60 -3.22 -30.87
C ALA A 268 19.34 -3.23 -29.34
N LEU A 269 18.40 -2.42 -28.86
CA LEU A 269 18.00 -2.44 -27.45
C LEU A 269 17.22 -3.71 -27.08
N ALA A 270 16.32 -4.18 -27.97
CA ALA A 270 15.59 -5.44 -27.77
C ALA A 270 16.55 -6.65 -27.73
N GLU A 271 17.56 -6.69 -28.61
CA GLU A 271 18.59 -7.75 -28.60
C GLU A 271 19.37 -7.76 -27.27
N LYS A 272 19.68 -6.60 -26.66
CA LYS A 272 20.34 -6.54 -25.34
C LYS A 272 19.50 -7.19 -24.22
N LEU A 273 18.19 -7.20 -24.32
CA LEU A 273 17.33 -7.82 -23.31
C LEU A 273 17.48 -9.35 -23.29
N THR A 274 17.64 -9.96 -24.47
CA THR A 274 17.71 -11.43 -24.64
C THR A 274 19.13 -11.96 -24.63
N ALA A 275 20.13 -11.11 -24.91
CA ALA A 275 21.54 -11.49 -24.90
C ALA A 275 22.07 -11.70 -23.47
N GLU A 276 23.23 -12.36 -23.37
CA GLU A 276 24.02 -12.36 -22.14
C GLU A 276 24.44 -10.93 -21.81
N GLY A 277 24.34 -10.52 -20.54
CA GLY A 277 24.69 -9.19 -20.09
C GLY A 277 24.30 -8.96 -18.63
N SER A 278 24.83 -7.89 -18.05
CA SER A 278 24.54 -7.53 -16.65
C SER A 278 23.08 -7.06 -16.47
N VAL A 279 22.62 -7.08 -15.22
CA VAL A 279 21.31 -6.54 -14.84
C VAL A 279 21.24 -5.05 -15.18
N GLU A 280 22.30 -4.30 -14.91
CA GLU A 280 22.38 -2.86 -15.16
C GLU A 280 22.29 -2.53 -16.66
N GLU A 281 22.92 -3.32 -17.53
CA GLU A 281 22.82 -3.13 -18.98
C GLU A 281 21.40 -3.35 -19.49
N LYS A 282 20.72 -4.38 -18.99
CA LYS A 282 19.33 -4.68 -19.35
C LYS A 282 18.38 -3.60 -18.81
N LEU A 283 18.55 -3.15 -17.55
CA LEU A 283 17.79 -2.03 -16.99
C LEU A 283 17.99 -0.74 -17.80
N GLY A 284 19.23 -0.47 -18.23
CA GLY A 284 19.53 0.66 -19.10
C GLY A 284 18.81 0.58 -20.45
N ALA A 285 18.80 -0.60 -21.09
CA ALA A 285 18.07 -0.82 -22.33
C ALA A 285 16.55 -0.63 -22.16
N GLN A 286 15.98 -1.15 -21.08
CA GLN A 286 14.56 -0.97 -20.76
C GLN A 286 14.22 0.53 -20.55
N ALA A 287 15.05 1.28 -19.86
CA ALA A 287 14.84 2.70 -19.65
C ALA A 287 14.89 3.51 -20.96
N GLU A 288 15.74 3.13 -21.90
CA GLU A 288 15.78 3.76 -23.24
C GLU A 288 14.54 3.41 -24.07
N LEU A 289 14.09 2.15 -24.04
CA LEU A 289 12.85 1.72 -24.69
C LEU A 289 11.62 2.44 -24.11
N ALA A 290 11.54 2.59 -22.80
CA ALA A 290 10.47 3.34 -22.13
C ALA A 290 10.42 4.81 -22.58
N ARG A 291 11.58 5.47 -22.71
CA ARG A 291 11.66 6.86 -23.24
C ARG A 291 11.19 6.97 -24.69
N SER A 292 11.35 5.90 -25.48
CA SER A 292 10.90 5.87 -26.87
C SER A 292 9.37 5.71 -27.00
N GLY A 293 8.71 5.22 -25.95
CA GLY A 293 7.25 5.06 -25.95
C GLY A 293 6.77 4.12 -27.07
N PRO A 294 5.67 4.45 -27.79
CA PRO A 294 5.10 3.59 -28.83
C PRO A 294 6.06 3.25 -29.98
N ASP A 295 7.08 4.06 -30.25
CA ASP A 295 8.10 3.75 -31.27
C ASP A 295 8.87 2.46 -30.92
N ALA A 296 8.87 2.05 -29.64
CA ALA A 296 9.51 0.82 -29.17
C ALA A 296 8.61 -0.44 -29.32
N ALA A 297 7.52 -0.40 -30.08
CA ALA A 297 6.61 -1.52 -30.28
C ALA A 297 7.30 -2.83 -30.69
N ALA A 298 8.36 -2.76 -31.51
CA ALA A 298 9.13 -3.93 -31.93
C ALA A 298 9.84 -4.66 -30.76
N ALA A 299 10.03 -4.02 -29.60
CA ALA A 299 10.63 -4.62 -28.41
C ALA A 299 9.62 -5.35 -27.51
N VAL A 300 8.31 -5.25 -27.77
CA VAL A 300 7.26 -5.86 -26.93
C VAL A 300 7.49 -7.36 -26.68
N PRO A 301 7.83 -8.21 -27.67
CA PRO A 301 8.07 -9.64 -27.40
C PRO A 301 9.21 -9.86 -26.40
N ALA A 302 10.34 -9.17 -26.56
CA ALA A 302 11.49 -9.32 -25.66
C ALA A 302 11.17 -8.81 -24.25
N LEU A 303 10.35 -7.76 -24.10
CA LEU A 303 9.91 -7.24 -22.81
C LEU A 303 8.91 -8.19 -22.11
N ILE A 304 8.05 -8.87 -22.86
CA ILE A 304 7.17 -9.92 -22.30
C ILE A 304 8.00 -11.09 -21.78
N ASP A 305 9.05 -11.50 -22.51
CA ASP A 305 9.97 -12.53 -22.02
C ASP A 305 10.66 -12.09 -20.71
N MET A 306 10.96 -10.80 -20.55
CA MET A 306 11.54 -10.26 -19.31
C MET A 306 10.59 -10.35 -18.10
N LEU A 307 9.28 -10.44 -18.29
CA LEU A 307 8.33 -10.68 -17.20
C LEU A 307 8.49 -12.08 -16.57
N ASN A 308 9.17 -13.00 -17.26
CA ASN A 308 9.52 -14.32 -16.73
C ASN A 308 10.92 -14.37 -16.09
N SER A 309 11.62 -13.23 -15.99
CA SER A 309 12.96 -13.18 -15.38
C SER A 309 12.91 -13.57 -13.91
N ALA A 310 13.89 -14.36 -13.45
CA ALA A 310 14.07 -14.64 -12.03
C ALA A 310 14.45 -13.36 -11.24
N HIS A 311 15.00 -12.34 -11.92
CA HIS A 311 15.45 -11.11 -11.29
C HIS A 311 14.32 -10.08 -11.19
N GLN A 312 13.88 -9.79 -9.97
CA GLN A 312 12.73 -8.92 -9.67
C GLN A 312 12.84 -7.53 -10.32
N ALA A 313 14.02 -6.89 -10.25
CA ALA A 313 14.22 -5.56 -10.83
C ALA A 313 14.03 -5.53 -12.35
N LEU A 314 14.44 -6.60 -13.07
CA LEU A 314 14.23 -6.71 -14.51
C LEU A 314 12.75 -6.84 -14.86
N ARG A 315 11.99 -7.64 -14.08
CA ARG A 315 10.53 -7.75 -14.24
C ARG A 315 9.85 -6.42 -14.00
N THR A 316 10.13 -5.78 -12.86
CA THR A 316 9.53 -4.48 -12.50
C THR A 316 9.81 -3.41 -13.57
N SER A 317 11.04 -3.33 -14.06
CA SER A 317 11.39 -2.38 -15.12
C SER A 317 10.69 -2.71 -16.44
N ALA A 318 10.53 -4.01 -16.80
CA ALA A 318 9.79 -4.44 -17.99
C ALA A 318 8.30 -4.08 -17.91
N ILE A 319 7.64 -4.27 -16.76
CA ILE A 319 6.26 -3.85 -16.50
C ILE A 319 6.05 -2.39 -16.95
N TYR A 320 6.87 -1.48 -16.43
CA TYR A 320 6.69 -0.05 -16.69
C TYR A 320 7.25 0.41 -18.03
N THR A 321 8.15 -0.37 -18.64
CA THR A 321 8.56 -0.17 -20.03
C THR A 321 7.42 -0.52 -21.00
N LEU A 322 6.74 -1.65 -20.79
CA LEU A 322 5.54 -2.04 -21.54
C LEU A 322 4.42 -1.01 -21.36
N ALA A 323 4.24 -0.52 -20.13
CA ALA A 323 3.27 0.55 -19.86
C ALA A 323 3.60 1.85 -20.62
N ALA A 324 4.87 2.21 -20.73
CA ALA A 324 5.32 3.40 -21.48
C ALA A 324 5.16 3.24 -23.01
N ILE A 325 5.30 2.02 -23.54
CA ILE A 325 5.02 1.69 -24.93
C ILE A 325 3.52 1.86 -25.21
N GLY A 326 2.66 1.42 -24.28
CA GLY A 326 1.22 1.66 -24.33
C GLY A 326 0.48 0.72 -25.30
N GLU A 327 -0.45 1.27 -26.09
CA GLU A 327 -1.38 0.51 -26.94
C GLU A 327 -0.76 -0.65 -27.72
N PRO A 328 0.43 -0.55 -28.35
CA PRO A 328 1.04 -1.67 -29.06
C PRO A 328 1.30 -2.93 -28.23
N ALA A 329 1.35 -2.82 -26.89
CA ALA A 329 1.59 -3.95 -25.99
C ALA A 329 0.28 -4.57 -25.44
N VAL A 330 -0.88 -3.92 -25.58
CA VAL A 330 -2.12 -4.33 -24.92
C VAL A 330 -2.54 -5.73 -25.30
N ASP A 331 -2.66 -6.04 -26.60
CA ASP A 331 -3.11 -7.36 -27.06
C ASP A 331 -2.20 -8.51 -26.62
N ALA A 332 -0.89 -8.26 -26.60
CA ALA A 332 0.08 -9.25 -26.18
C ALA A 332 -0.02 -9.52 -24.67
N LEU A 333 -0.21 -8.47 -23.87
CA LEU A 333 -0.40 -8.60 -22.41
C LEU A 333 -1.74 -9.24 -22.05
N CYS A 334 -2.82 -8.94 -22.78
CA CYS A 334 -4.12 -9.60 -22.57
C CYS A 334 -4.04 -11.10 -22.85
N ARG A 335 -3.39 -11.51 -23.96
CA ARG A 335 -3.12 -12.94 -24.23
C ARG A 335 -2.29 -13.58 -23.14
N LEU A 336 -1.25 -12.90 -22.67
CA LEU A 336 -0.40 -13.39 -21.58
C LEU A 336 -1.21 -13.66 -20.30
N LEU A 337 -2.16 -12.78 -19.95
CA LEU A 337 -3.03 -12.98 -18.79
C LEU A 337 -3.98 -14.17 -18.97
N GLU A 338 -4.51 -14.40 -20.17
CA GLU A 338 -5.34 -15.58 -20.44
C GLU A 338 -4.52 -16.89 -20.38
N GLU A 339 -3.34 -16.91 -20.96
CA GLU A 339 -2.44 -18.06 -20.90
C GLU A 339 -1.99 -18.36 -19.46
N ALA A 340 -1.68 -17.31 -18.69
CA ALA A 340 -1.33 -17.45 -17.28
C ALA A 340 -2.51 -17.96 -16.45
N GLY A 341 -3.73 -17.47 -16.73
CA GLY A 341 -4.96 -17.96 -16.09
C GLY A 341 -5.26 -19.42 -16.41
N GLU A 342 -4.96 -19.88 -17.63
CA GLU A 342 -5.07 -21.29 -18.02
C GLU A 342 -4.11 -22.16 -17.21
N ARG A 343 -2.83 -21.79 -17.13
CA ARG A 343 -1.84 -22.52 -16.33
C ARG A 343 -2.24 -22.58 -14.85
N ALA A 344 -2.65 -21.45 -14.29
CA ALA A 344 -3.09 -21.35 -12.91
C ALA A 344 -4.32 -22.24 -12.60
N SER A 345 -5.23 -22.39 -13.56
CA SER A 345 -6.40 -23.27 -13.43
C SER A 345 -6.03 -24.76 -13.40
N GLN A 346 -4.92 -25.12 -14.03
CA GLN A 346 -4.41 -26.51 -14.07
C GLN A 346 -3.55 -26.84 -12.84
N GLU A 347 -2.74 -25.91 -12.39
CA GLU A 347 -1.76 -26.10 -11.30
C GLU A 347 -2.34 -25.80 -9.91
N GLY A 348 -3.45 -25.09 -9.85
CA GLY A 348 -4.02 -24.52 -8.63
C GLY A 348 -3.35 -23.21 -8.25
N LEU A 349 -4.16 -22.21 -7.94
CA LEU A 349 -3.65 -20.94 -7.39
C LEU A 349 -3.46 -21.08 -5.89
N ASN A 350 -2.23 -20.92 -5.47
CA ASN A 350 -1.93 -20.69 -4.07
C ASN A 350 -1.74 -19.18 -3.87
N HIS A 351 -2.84 -18.48 -3.58
CA HIS A 351 -2.72 -17.08 -3.14
C HIS A 351 -1.87 -17.07 -1.87
N ASP A 352 -0.78 -16.31 -1.90
CA ASP A 352 0.04 -16.13 -0.70
C ASP A 352 -0.89 -15.73 0.46
N SER A 353 -0.63 -16.30 1.62
CA SER A 353 -1.33 -15.95 2.85
C SER A 353 -1.30 -14.44 3.15
N ARG A 354 -0.45 -13.67 2.50
CA ARG A 354 -0.23 -12.24 2.74
C ARG A 354 -0.97 -11.31 1.78
N SER A 355 -1.15 -11.72 0.51
CA SER A 355 -1.83 -10.92 -0.51
C SER A 355 -2.42 -11.82 -1.59
N ILE A 356 -3.36 -11.29 -2.37
CA ILE A 356 -3.83 -11.95 -3.59
C ILE A 356 -2.70 -11.85 -4.62
N ALA A 357 -2.26 -13.00 -5.14
CA ALA A 357 -1.22 -13.05 -6.16
C ALA A 357 -1.71 -12.50 -7.50
N LEU A 358 -0.88 -11.73 -8.16
CA LEU A 358 -1.13 -11.16 -9.49
C LEU A 358 -0.05 -11.59 -10.48
N HIS A 359 -0.35 -11.46 -11.75
CA HIS A 359 0.62 -11.55 -12.83
C HIS A 359 1.18 -10.16 -13.15
N ASP A 360 2.48 -10.06 -13.43
CA ASP A 360 3.16 -8.79 -13.75
C ASP A 360 2.51 -8.01 -14.90
N GLY A 361 1.88 -8.72 -15.85
CA GLY A 361 1.11 -8.10 -16.93
C GLY A 361 -0.07 -7.24 -16.47
N ALA A 362 -0.66 -7.54 -15.31
CA ALA A 362 -1.75 -6.73 -14.75
C ALA A 362 -1.27 -5.34 -14.33
N TYR A 363 -0.09 -5.25 -13.73
CA TYR A 363 0.52 -3.96 -13.38
C TYR A 363 0.85 -3.14 -14.64
N ALA A 364 1.35 -3.79 -15.70
CA ALA A 364 1.65 -3.13 -16.97
C ALA A 364 0.39 -2.53 -17.59
N LEU A 365 -0.69 -3.32 -17.70
CA LEU A 365 -1.98 -2.87 -18.24
C LEU A 365 -2.61 -1.77 -17.38
N GLY A 366 -2.59 -1.92 -16.04
CA GLY A 366 -3.08 -0.90 -15.11
C GLY A 366 -2.34 0.43 -15.24
N ALA A 367 -1.03 0.38 -15.48
CA ALA A 367 -0.20 1.56 -15.65
C ALA A 367 -0.36 2.26 -17.03
N MET A 368 -0.89 1.56 -18.05
CA MET A 368 -1.18 2.13 -19.37
C MET A 368 -2.38 3.08 -19.38
N GLY A 369 -3.37 2.81 -18.54
CA GLY A 369 -4.62 3.58 -18.50
C GLY A 369 -5.56 3.28 -19.67
N ALA A 370 -6.16 4.32 -20.24
CA ALA A 370 -7.29 4.26 -21.19
C ALA A 370 -7.19 3.21 -22.32
N PRO A 371 -6.06 2.98 -23.01
CA PRO A 371 -5.98 1.99 -24.10
C PRO A 371 -6.31 0.55 -23.66
N ALA A 372 -6.12 0.21 -22.37
CA ALA A 372 -6.34 -1.13 -21.85
C ALA A 372 -7.74 -1.34 -21.24
N VAL A 373 -8.56 -0.29 -21.11
CA VAL A 373 -9.85 -0.38 -20.40
C VAL A 373 -10.81 -1.37 -21.08
N GLU A 374 -11.08 -1.21 -22.38
CA GLU A 374 -12.00 -2.10 -23.10
C GLU A 374 -11.51 -3.55 -23.16
N PRO A 375 -10.23 -3.83 -23.52
CA PRO A 375 -9.68 -5.19 -23.46
C PRO A 375 -9.79 -5.84 -22.08
N LEU A 376 -9.46 -5.13 -21.01
CA LEU A 376 -9.58 -5.63 -19.64
C LEU A 376 -11.03 -5.86 -19.22
N THR A 377 -11.95 -5.00 -19.68
CA THR A 377 -13.39 -5.19 -19.43
C THR A 377 -13.88 -6.53 -20.01
N LYS A 378 -13.38 -6.93 -21.18
CA LYS A 378 -13.67 -8.24 -21.77
C LYS A 378 -13.06 -9.39 -20.96
N LEU A 379 -11.86 -9.20 -20.39
CA LEU A 379 -11.23 -10.20 -19.55
C LEU A 379 -11.95 -10.46 -18.21
N LEU A 380 -12.81 -9.56 -17.75
CA LEU A 380 -13.70 -9.84 -16.62
C LEU A 380 -14.72 -10.95 -16.89
N GLU A 381 -14.97 -11.28 -18.17
CA GLU A 381 -15.86 -12.37 -18.60
C GLU A 381 -15.10 -13.70 -18.83
N SER A 382 -13.78 -13.74 -18.63
CA SER A 382 -12.97 -14.95 -18.80
C SER A 382 -13.50 -16.08 -17.90
N SER A 383 -13.47 -17.31 -18.42
CA SER A 383 -13.78 -18.51 -17.63
C SER A 383 -12.76 -18.77 -16.51
N ARG A 384 -11.59 -18.13 -16.58
CA ARG A 384 -10.47 -18.34 -15.66
C ARG A 384 -10.51 -17.32 -14.53
N GLU A 385 -10.59 -17.81 -13.31
CA GLU A 385 -10.64 -16.99 -12.10
C GLU A 385 -9.48 -15.97 -12.04
N TRP A 386 -8.24 -16.44 -12.24
CA TRP A 386 -7.08 -15.58 -12.11
C TRP A 386 -7.01 -14.48 -13.16
N THR A 387 -7.45 -14.76 -14.39
CA THR A 387 -7.61 -13.72 -15.43
C THR A 387 -8.59 -12.63 -14.98
N ARG A 388 -9.74 -13.01 -14.40
CA ARG A 388 -10.73 -12.05 -13.89
C ARG A 388 -10.18 -11.21 -12.73
N ILE A 389 -9.42 -11.84 -11.80
CA ILE A 389 -8.75 -11.14 -10.69
C ILE A 389 -7.79 -10.08 -11.23
N ASN A 390 -6.91 -10.47 -12.16
CA ASN A 390 -5.92 -9.59 -12.76
C ASN A 390 -6.56 -8.44 -13.54
N ALA A 391 -7.64 -8.72 -14.28
CA ALA A 391 -8.38 -7.71 -15.02
C ALA A 391 -9.06 -6.70 -14.07
N ALA A 392 -9.73 -7.18 -13.02
CA ALA A 392 -10.36 -6.32 -12.02
C ALA A 392 -9.32 -5.42 -11.32
N PHE A 393 -8.17 -5.96 -10.94
CA PHE A 393 -7.09 -5.19 -10.33
C PHE A 393 -6.56 -4.11 -11.28
N ALA A 394 -6.21 -4.49 -12.52
CA ALA A 394 -5.65 -3.56 -13.50
C ALA A 394 -6.60 -2.38 -13.77
N LEU A 395 -7.91 -2.64 -13.87
CA LEU A 395 -8.93 -1.58 -13.99
C LEU A 395 -8.94 -0.65 -12.77
N GLY A 396 -8.84 -1.19 -11.56
CA GLY A 396 -8.76 -0.39 -10.32
C GLY A 396 -7.52 0.49 -10.24
N GLU A 397 -6.40 0.03 -10.81
CA GLU A 397 -5.16 0.83 -10.86
C GLU A 397 -5.25 2.01 -11.84
N MET A 398 -6.23 2.04 -12.72
CA MET A 398 -6.45 3.15 -13.66
C MET A 398 -7.23 4.32 -13.06
N ASP A 399 -7.74 4.18 -11.84
CA ASP A 399 -8.56 5.19 -11.18
C ASP A 399 -9.75 5.61 -12.08
N SER A 400 -10.12 6.89 -12.12
CA SER A 400 -11.27 7.39 -12.91
C SER A 400 -11.15 7.14 -14.43
N ALA A 401 -9.97 6.84 -14.96
CA ALA A 401 -9.83 6.50 -16.38
C ALA A 401 -10.56 5.19 -16.76
N ALA A 402 -10.81 4.31 -15.78
CA ALA A 402 -11.57 3.08 -15.97
C ALA A 402 -13.09 3.23 -15.70
N ALA A 403 -13.64 4.43 -15.64
CA ALA A 403 -15.06 4.66 -15.37
C ALA A 403 -15.99 3.86 -16.32
N ALA A 404 -15.61 3.68 -17.58
CA ALA A 404 -16.38 2.88 -18.55
C ALA A 404 -16.50 1.39 -18.17
N ALA A 405 -15.60 0.87 -17.31
CA ALA A 405 -15.62 -0.52 -16.84
C ALA A 405 -16.50 -0.73 -15.59
N VAL A 406 -17.03 0.33 -14.98
CA VAL A 406 -17.85 0.24 -13.76
C VAL A 406 -19.03 -0.74 -13.91
N PRO A 407 -19.80 -0.77 -15.01
CA PRO A 407 -20.88 -1.76 -15.17
C PRO A 407 -20.39 -3.21 -15.12
N ALA A 408 -19.23 -3.52 -15.71
CA ALA A 408 -18.66 -4.87 -15.69
C ALA A 408 -18.10 -5.23 -14.30
N LEU A 409 -17.45 -4.28 -13.62
CA LEU A 409 -17.01 -4.47 -12.23
C LEU A 409 -18.20 -4.65 -11.26
N LYS A 410 -19.35 -3.98 -11.50
CA LYS A 410 -20.60 -4.24 -10.77
C LYS A 410 -21.09 -5.66 -10.97
N ALA A 411 -21.00 -6.21 -12.17
CA ALA A 411 -21.32 -7.60 -12.44
C ALA A 411 -20.36 -8.55 -11.70
N ALA A 412 -19.08 -8.23 -11.66
CA ALA A 412 -18.05 -9.00 -10.94
C ALA A 412 -18.24 -9.05 -9.41
N LEU A 413 -19.03 -8.14 -8.81
CA LEU A 413 -19.44 -8.25 -7.39
C LEU A 413 -20.34 -9.46 -7.11
N LYS A 414 -20.84 -10.13 -8.15
CA LYS A 414 -21.65 -11.35 -8.06
C LYS A 414 -20.92 -12.59 -8.55
N ASP A 415 -19.61 -12.50 -8.71
CA ASP A 415 -18.77 -13.64 -9.13
C ASP A 415 -18.87 -14.80 -8.13
N GLN A 416 -18.63 -16.00 -8.61
CA GLN A 416 -18.55 -17.20 -7.75
C GLN A 416 -17.29 -17.19 -6.87
N SER A 417 -16.25 -16.46 -7.27
CA SER A 417 -14.99 -16.33 -6.54
C SER A 417 -15.02 -15.10 -5.61
N HIS A 418 -14.84 -15.33 -4.33
CA HIS A 418 -14.69 -14.23 -3.37
C HIS A 418 -13.42 -13.41 -3.58
N TYR A 419 -12.40 -13.95 -4.26
CA TYR A 419 -11.20 -13.18 -4.67
C TYR A 419 -11.57 -12.15 -5.73
N VAL A 420 -12.34 -12.54 -6.75
CA VAL A 420 -12.83 -11.61 -7.79
C VAL A 420 -13.72 -10.53 -7.15
N ILE A 421 -14.63 -10.93 -6.27
CA ILE A 421 -15.52 -9.99 -5.55
C ILE A 421 -14.70 -8.96 -4.78
N ARG A 422 -13.71 -9.39 -3.99
CA ARG A 422 -12.84 -8.49 -3.20
C ARG A 422 -12.09 -7.50 -4.08
N VAL A 423 -11.46 -7.99 -5.16
CA VAL A 423 -10.69 -7.12 -6.04
C VAL A 423 -11.60 -6.16 -6.78
N ALA A 424 -12.77 -6.61 -7.26
CA ALA A 424 -13.76 -5.74 -7.91
C ALA A 424 -14.29 -4.65 -6.97
N ALA A 425 -14.60 -5.00 -5.71
CA ALA A 425 -15.05 -4.03 -4.70
C ALA A 425 -13.97 -2.98 -4.40
N ASN A 426 -12.71 -3.42 -4.22
CA ASN A 426 -11.59 -2.49 -4.03
C ASN A 426 -11.38 -1.57 -5.23
N SER A 427 -11.50 -2.11 -6.45
CA SER A 427 -11.34 -1.36 -7.71
C SER A 427 -12.44 -0.32 -7.90
N LEU A 428 -13.68 -0.67 -7.57
CA LEU A 428 -14.81 0.29 -7.59
C LEU A 428 -14.57 1.45 -6.61
N GLY A 429 -14.04 1.16 -5.42
CA GLY A 429 -13.65 2.19 -4.46
C GLY A 429 -12.49 3.08 -4.94
N ALA A 430 -11.57 2.54 -5.76
CA ALA A 430 -10.45 3.29 -6.33
C ALA A 430 -10.89 4.16 -7.52
N ILE A 431 -11.73 3.61 -8.42
CA ILE A 431 -12.28 4.35 -9.57
C ILE A 431 -13.13 5.53 -9.11
N ASN A 432 -13.88 5.36 -8.00
CA ASN A 432 -14.66 6.41 -7.33
C ASN A 432 -15.55 7.22 -8.30
N ARG A 433 -16.14 6.55 -9.30
CA ARG A 433 -17.07 7.12 -10.26
C ARG A 433 -18.26 6.19 -10.42
N GLU A 434 -19.48 6.69 -10.21
CA GLU A 434 -20.72 5.93 -10.36
C GLU A 434 -20.68 4.55 -9.65
N ALA A 435 -19.91 4.47 -8.55
CA ALA A 435 -19.73 3.23 -7.82
C ALA A 435 -21.06 2.80 -7.17
N PRO A 436 -21.35 1.49 -7.14
CA PRO A 436 -22.61 0.97 -6.64
C PRO A 436 -22.64 0.92 -5.11
N ALA A 437 -22.86 2.06 -4.47
CA ALA A 437 -22.85 2.14 -3.00
C ALA A 437 -23.80 1.11 -2.36
N GLU A 438 -25.04 1.00 -2.84
CA GLU A 438 -26.01 0.03 -2.32
C GLU A 438 -25.51 -1.42 -2.41
N LEU A 439 -24.91 -1.85 -3.54
CA LEU A 439 -24.35 -3.19 -3.67
C LEU A 439 -23.15 -3.42 -2.74
N LEU A 440 -22.32 -2.40 -2.55
CA LEU A 440 -21.20 -2.47 -1.60
C LEU A 440 -21.72 -2.58 -0.16
N GLY A 441 -22.81 -1.87 0.19
CA GLY A 441 -23.49 -2.02 1.48
C GLY A 441 -24.03 -3.44 1.68
N GLN A 442 -24.67 -4.00 0.66
CA GLN A 442 -25.16 -5.39 0.70
C GLN A 442 -24.00 -6.40 0.88
N LEU A 443 -22.86 -6.20 0.23
CA LEU A 443 -21.68 -7.03 0.43
C LEU A 443 -21.08 -6.86 1.82
N MET A 444 -21.07 -5.65 2.35
CA MET A 444 -20.56 -5.34 3.68
C MET A 444 -21.34 -6.08 4.78
N SER A 445 -22.65 -6.21 4.64
CA SER A 445 -23.54 -6.87 5.61
C SER A 445 -23.81 -8.35 5.31
N ALA A 446 -23.21 -8.92 4.24
CA ALA A 446 -23.47 -10.31 3.85
C ALA A 446 -22.86 -11.30 4.86
N ASP A 447 -23.69 -12.23 5.35
CA ASP A 447 -23.25 -13.35 6.18
C ASP A 447 -22.94 -14.57 5.28
N ARG A 448 -21.65 -14.73 4.95
CA ARG A 448 -21.14 -15.73 4.00
C ARG A 448 -19.86 -16.38 4.56
N PRO A 449 -19.99 -17.31 5.52
CA PRO A 449 -18.84 -17.97 6.15
C PRO A 449 -17.87 -18.66 5.17
N GLU A 450 -18.37 -19.06 3.99
CA GLU A 450 -17.55 -19.66 2.92
C GLU A 450 -16.53 -18.69 2.31
N TRP A 451 -16.65 -17.41 2.59
CA TRP A 451 -15.66 -16.41 2.19
C TRP A 451 -14.50 -16.26 3.17
N ASP A 452 -14.59 -16.90 4.34
CA ASP A 452 -13.53 -16.87 5.34
C ASP A 452 -12.42 -17.84 4.96
N GLU A 453 -11.18 -17.42 5.18
CA GLU A 453 -9.99 -18.20 4.88
C GLU A 453 -9.16 -18.43 6.14
N VAL A 454 -8.74 -19.68 6.35
CA VAL A 454 -7.74 -19.99 7.37
C VAL A 454 -6.35 -19.83 6.74
N LYS A 455 -5.56 -18.89 7.25
CA LYS A 455 -4.20 -18.66 6.79
C LYS A 455 -3.20 -19.53 7.57
N ASN A 456 -2.10 -19.90 6.92
CA ASN A 456 -1.06 -20.82 7.44
C ASN A 456 -0.41 -20.38 8.77
N TRP A 457 -0.70 -19.16 9.22
CA TRP A 457 -0.17 -18.56 10.45
C TRP A 457 -1.11 -18.72 11.65
N GLY A 458 -2.16 -19.53 11.54
CA GLY A 458 -3.20 -19.65 12.55
C GLY A 458 -4.15 -18.44 12.63
N TRP A 459 -4.02 -17.48 11.71
CA TRP A 459 -4.93 -16.35 11.58
C TRP A 459 -6.04 -16.70 10.61
N THR A 460 -7.25 -16.38 10.97
CA THR A 460 -8.39 -16.49 10.06
C THR A 460 -8.62 -15.12 9.42
N VAL A 461 -8.59 -15.07 8.10
CA VAL A 461 -9.03 -13.88 7.36
C VAL A 461 -10.55 -13.96 7.28
N ARG A 462 -11.20 -13.47 8.32
CA ARG A 462 -12.65 -13.36 8.41
C ARG A 462 -13.11 -12.07 7.78
N HIS A 463 -14.28 -12.12 7.19
CA HIS A 463 -14.95 -10.92 6.70
C HIS A 463 -14.13 -10.11 5.67
N ALA A 464 -13.22 -10.74 4.91
CA ALA A 464 -12.37 -10.04 3.94
C ALA A 464 -13.18 -9.31 2.86
N VAL A 465 -14.28 -9.90 2.39
CA VAL A 465 -15.20 -9.26 1.45
C VAL A 465 -15.92 -8.09 2.12
N ASN A 466 -16.47 -8.29 3.32
CA ASN A 466 -17.22 -7.28 4.07
C ASN A 466 -16.35 -6.06 4.37
N VAL A 467 -15.13 -6.28 4.88
CA VAL A 467 -14.19 -5.21 5.18
C VAL A 467 -13.74 -4.49 3.90
N THR A 468 -13.52 -5.20 2.80
CA THR A 468 -13.19 -4.56 1.52
C THR A 468 -14.31 -3.66 1.01
N ALA A 469 -15.56 -4.11 1.14
CA ALA A 469 -16.72 -3.29 0.80
C ALA A 469 -16.83 -2.05 1.69
N ALA A 470 -16.62 -2.17 3.01
CA ALA A 470 -16.59 -1.05 3.93
C ALA A 470 -15.45 -0.05 3.60
N MET A 471 -14.27 -0.55 3.24
CA MET A 471 -13.16 0.28 2.76
C MET A 471 -13.50 1.04 1.48
N ALA A 472 -14.17 0.38 0.54
CA ALA A 472 -14.63 1.03 -0.70
C ALA A 472 -15.64 2.14 -0.38
N LEU A 473 -16.62 1.89 0.49
CA LEU A 473 -17.58 2.90 0.95
C LEU A 473 -16.89 4.08 1.66
N ALA A 474 -15.88 3.80 2.49
CA ALA A 474 -15.10 4.85 3.12
C ALA A 474 -14.34 5.73 2.10
N ARG A 475 -13.84 5.15 1.00
CA ARG A 475 -13.22 5.90 -0.11
C ARG A 475 -14.23 6.73 -0.88
N LEU A 476 -15.42 6.21 -1.11
CA LEU A 476 -16.50 6.91 -1.81
C LEU A 476 -16.94 8.18 -1.08
N GLY A 477 -16.85 8.21 0.23
CA GLY A 477 -17.26 9.35 1.03
C GLY A 477 -18.73 9.73 0.80
N PRO A 478 -19.05 10.98 0.39
CA PRO A 478 -20.43 11.41 0.17
C PRO A 478 -21.22 10.56 -0.84
N GLN A 479 -20.56 9.91 -1.80
CA GLN A 479 -21.21 9.03 -2.78
C GLN A 479 -21.70 7.71 -2.15
N ALA A 480 -21.28 7.38 -0.91
CA ALA A 480 -21.74 6.22 -0.17
C ALA A 480 -23.07 6.43 0.57
N ALA A 481 -23.73 7.57 0.42
CA ALA A 481 -24.94 7.92 1.18
C ALA A 481 -26.10 6.91 1.01
N GLU A 482 -26.20 6.21 -0.13
CA GLU A 482 -27.20 5.14 -0.32
C GLU A 482 -27.00 3.95 0.63
N SER A 483 -25.83 3.80 1.25
CA SER A 483 -25.53 2.75 2.25
C SER A 483 -25.50 3.28 3.68
N GLU A 484 -25.99 4.48 3.96
CA GLU A 484 -25.89 5.11 5.28
C GLU A 484 -26.52 4.23 6.38
N ASP A 485 -27.73 3.72 6.17
CA ASP A 485 -28.42 2.88 7.17
C ASP A 485 -27.60 1.60 7.47
N THR A 486 -27.10 0.94 6.43
CA THR A 486 -26.27 -0.26 6.56
C THR A 486 -24.95 0.03 7.29
N LEU A 487 -24.35 1.19 7.04
CA LEU A 487 -23.14 1.64 7.74
C LEU A 487 -23.44 1.95 9.22
N ILE A 488 -24.60 2.51 9.54
CA ILE A 488 -25.01 2.75 10.92
C ILE A 488 -25.19 1.42 11.67
N GLU A 489 -25.81 0.43 11.04
CA GLU A 489 -25.93 -0.92 11.62
C GLU A 489 -24.55 -1.55 11.86
N ALA A 490 -23.60 -1.36 10.94
CA ALA A 490 -22.25 -1.91 11.05
C ALA A 490 -21.41 -1.33 12.19
N LEU A 491 -21.79 -0.22 12.80
CA LEU A 491 -21.15 0.30 14.02
C LEU A 491 -21.22 -0.68 15.18
N GLN A 492 -22.24 -1.54 15.21
CA GLN A 492 -22.46 -2.54 16.25
C GLN A 492 -21.88 -3.92 15.90
N ASP A 493 -21.15 -4.03 14.78
CA ASP A 493 -20.54 -5.29 14.37
C ASP A 493 -19.43 -5.70 15.36
N PRO A 494 -19.45 -6.96 15.84
CA PRO A 494 -18.45 -7.45 16.79
C PRO A 494 -17.03 -7.49 16.19
N PHE A 495 -16.91 -7.43 14.88
CA PHE A 495 -15.62 -7.34 14.19
C PHE A 495 -15.19 -5.87 14.05
N GLY A 496 -14.48 -5.37 15.04
CA GLY A 496 -14.14 -3.95 15.20
C GLY A 496 -13.49 -3.26 13.98
N GLN A 497 -12.92 -4.01 13.05
CA GLN A 497 -12.38 -3.43 11.82
C GLN A 497 -13.49 -2.99 10.85
N LEU A 498 -14.59 -3.72 10.80
CA LEU A 498 -15.75 -3.36 10.00
C LEU A 498 -16.39 -2.08 10.55
N GLY A 499 -16.68 -2.05 11.86
CA GLY A 499 -17.19 -0.86 12.54
C GLY A 499 -16.28 0.37 12.36
N PHE A 500 -14.95 0.16 12.39
CA PHE A 500 -14.01 1.26 12.17
C PHE A 500 -14.14 1.89 10.77
N PHE A 501 -14.23 1.08 9.71
CA PHE A 501 -14.44 1.62 8.36
C PHE A 501 -15.84 2.19 8.19
N ALA A 502 -16.85 1.67 8.89
CA ALA A 502 -18.18 2.28 8.94
C ALA A 502 -18.13 3.70 9.55
N VAL A 503 -17.41 3.90 10.66
CA VAL A 503 -17.15 5.24 11.22
C VAL A 503 -16.50 6.15 10.19
N GLN A 504 -15.47 5.69 9.47
CA GLN A 504 -14.79 6.51 8.46
C GLN A 504 -15.73 6.87 7.30
N ALA A 505 -16.54 5.93 6.82
CA ALA A 505 -17.51 6.18 5.75
C ALA A 505 -18.57 7.19 6.20
N LEU A 506 -19.21 6.99 7.36
CA LEU A 506 -20.22 7.88 7.93
C LEU A 506 -19.67 9.29 8.18
N SER A 507 -18.44 9.41 8.70
CA SER A 507 -17.78 10.70 8.90
C SER A 507 -17.59 11.46 7.59
N ARG A 508 -17.34 10.75 6.47
CA ARG A 508 -17.15 11.33 5.14
C ARG A 508 -18.48 11.61 4.42
N ILE A 509 -19.52 10.79 4.64
CA ILE A 509 -20.90 11.05 4.17
C ILE A 509 -21.38 12.36 4.77
N GLY A 510 -21.22 12.53 6.09
CA GLY A 510 -21.39 13.79 6.77
C GLY A 510 -22.83 14.32 6.87
N THR A 511 -23.85 13.48 6.67
CA THR A 511 -25.24 13.83 6.97
C THR A 511 -25.44 14.02 8.48
N GLU A 512 -26.52 14.62 8.88
CA GLU A 512 -26.83 14.77 10.31
C GLU A 512 -27.01 13.39 10.99
N ALA A 513 -27.71 12.45 10.34
CA ALA A 513 -27.91 11.10 10.84
C ALA A 513 -26.59 10.33 10.98
N ALA A 514 -25.73 10.39 9.96
CA ALA A 514 -24.40 9.77 10.00
C ALA A 514 -23.53 10.32 11.16
N ARG A 515 -23.52 11.65 11.33
CA ARG A 515 -22.77 12.28 12.42
C ARG A 515 -23.32 11.90 13.80
N GLN A 516 -24.65 11.89 13.95
CA GLN A 516 -25.28 11.52 15.21
C GLN A 516 -24.97 10.05 15.55
N ALA A 517 -25.07 9.15 14.60
CA ALA A 517 -24.75 7.73 14.80
C ALA A 517 -23.29 7.51 15.27
N VAL A 518 -22.33 8.22 14.67
CA VAL A 518 -20.92 8.18 15.11
C VAL A 518 -20.75 8.76 16.52
N ILE A 519 -21.47 9.83 16.87
CA ILE A 519 -21.43 10.42 18.22
C ILE A 519 -22.02 9.43 19.24
N ASP A 520 -23.14 8.79 18.93
CA ASP A 520 -23.80 7.83 19.82
C ASP A 520 -22.92 6.58 20.06
N ASP A 521 -22.28 6.07 18.99
CA ASP A 521 -21.29 4.99 19.09
C ASP A 521 -20.11 5.41 19.98
N LEU A 522 -19.54 6.60 19.75
CA LEU A 522 -18.44 7.11 20.54
C LEU A 522 -18.81 7.28 22.02
N ILE A 523 -20.04 7.73 22.33
CA ILE A 523 -20.54 7.84 23.69
C ILE A 523 -20.64 6.47 24.34
N SER A 524 -21.22 5.49 23.66
CA SER A 524 -21.35 4.11 24.14
C SER A 524 -19.99 3.50 24.45
N CYS A 525 -19.01 3.63 23.53
CA CYS A 525 -17.66 3.11 23.72
C CYS A 525 -16.92 3.78 24.88
N ARG A 526 -17.16 5.07 25.13
CA ARG A 526 -16.46 5.81 26.17
C ARG A 526 -16.90 5.50 27.59
N TRP A 527 -18.16 5.16 27.77
CA TRP A 527 -18.74 4.94 29.10
C TRP A 527 -18.71 3.48 29.55
N ASP A 528 -18.30 2.58 28.69
CA ASP A 528 -18.09 1.18 29.07
C ASP A 528 -16.77 1.03 29.83
N THR A 529 -16.89 0.93 31.16
CA THR A 529 -15.72 0.80 32.06
C THR A 529 -14.98 -0.53 31.86
N SER A 530 -15.63 -1.56 31.33
CA SER A 530 -14.98 -2.83 31.03
C SER A 530 -14.05 -2.70 29.82
N LEU A 531 -14.41 -1.85 28.88
CA LEU A 531 -13.61 -1.54 27.71
C LEU A 531 -12.38 -0.69 28.05
N SER A 532 -12.47 0.17 29.07
CA SER A 532 -11.41 1.12 29.43
C SER A 532 -10.34 0.54 30.35
N LYS A 533 -10.61 -0.54 31.08
CA LYS A 533 -9.74 -0.99 32.17
C LYS A 533 -9.14 -2.38 32.00
N THR A 534 -9.80 -3.33 31.40
CA THR A 534 -9.41 -4.73 31.48
C THR A 534 -9.52 -5.51 30.20
N ARG A 535 -10.10 -4.96 29.16
CA ARG A 535 -10.27 -5.67 27.90
C ARG A 535 -9.63 -4.94 26.75
N LEU A 536 -8.94 -5.73 26.02
CA LEU A 536 -8.45 -5.40 24.69
C LEU A 536 -9.52 -5.80 23.72
N PHE A 537 -9.84 -4.92 22.86
CA PHE A 537 -10.85 -5.16 21.84
C PHE A 537 -10.30 -5.95 20.70
#